data_aacdb7a7e0ae914f91d25890b2013e2d
#
_entry.id   aacdb7a7e0ae914f91d25890b2013e2d
#
_cell.length_a   1.000
_cell.length_b   1.000
_cell.length_c   1.000
_cell.angle_alpha   90.00
_cell.angle_beta   90.00
_cell.angle_gamma   90.00
#
_symmetry.space_group_name_H-M   'P 1'
#
loop_
_entity.id
_entity.type
_entity.pdbx_description
1 polymer ?
#
loop_
_entity_poly.entity_id
_entity_poly.type
_entity_poly.pdbx_seq_one_letter_code
_entity_poly.pdbx_strand_id
1 'polypeptide(L)'
;MLKRLAGCVRQYKGASLLSPLFVVLEVIMEVIIPLLMAKLIDDGIDGANQAAILKTGGILAVCCILSLLFGILAGHFAAKASAGFAKNIRHDLFHVVQGFSFFNIDRFSASSLVTRLTTDVTNLQNAYQMIVRVALRSPAMLIFSLAMAIRISPKLSIIFLIAIPILGAFVFFLMSSVHPIFERVFRTYDKLNNVVQENVHGVRVVKAFVREDHEVSKFAKISQKIYADFCKAEGRLSFSMPGMQVAVYSCMLLLSWFGARIIVGSGGSDLTTGELMSLMT
;
A
#
# COMPACT_ATOMS: atom_id res chain seq x y z
N MET A 1 18.74 -2.15 -14.71
CA MET A 1 18.86 -1.62 -13.35
C MET A 1 18.27 -2.59 -12.31
N LEU A 2 17.03 -3.03 -12.43
CA LEU A 2 16.37 -3.97 -11.48
C LEU A 2 17.12 -5.29 -11.29
N LYS A 3 17.65 -5.92 -12.35
CA LYS A 3 18.46 -7.17 -12.23
C LYS A 3 19.71 -7.00 -11.36
N ARG A 4 20.37 -5.83 -11.41
CA ARG A 4 21.54 -5.56 -10.57
C ARG A 4 21.15 -5.38 -9.11
N LEU A 5 20.06 -4.68 -8.83
CA LEU A 5 19.52 -4.53 -7.48
C LEU A 5 19.07 -5.87 -6.90
N ALA A 6 18.36 -6.70 -7.68
CA ALA A 6 17.99 -8.05 -7.25
C ALA A 6 19.22 -8.93 -6.91
N GLY A 7 20.36 -8.71 -7.61
CA GLY A 7 21.63 -9.37 -7.29
C GLY A 7 22.19 -9.03 -5.89
N CYS A 8 21.86 -7.86 -5.33
CA CYS A 8 22.33 -7.43 -4.01
C CYS A 8 21.65 -8.17 -2.83
N VAL A 9 20.61 -8.97 -3.08
CA VAL A 9 19.94 -9.80 -2.05
C VAL A 9 20.88 -10.88 -1.49
N ARG A 10 21.75 -11.48 -2.33
CA ARG A 10 22.80 -12.48 -1.96
C ARG A 10 22.33 -13.50 -0.90
N GLN A 11 22.93 -13.48 0.29
CA GLN A 11 22.66 -14.42 1.40
C GLN A 11 21.25 -14.27 2.02
N TYR A 12 20.53 -13.20 1.72
CA TYR A 12 19.19 -12.95 2.29
C TYR A 12 18.03 -13.45 1.40
N LYS A 13 18.33 -14.25 0.33
CA LYS A 13 17.32 -14.86 -0.54
C LYS A 13 16.30 -15.69 0.23
N GLY A 14 16.75 -16.45 1.25
CA GLY A 14 15.86 -17.23 2.09
C GLY A 14 14.85 -16.37 2.85
N ALA A 15 15.31 -15.30 3.50
CA ALA A 15 14.41 -14.35 4.18
C ALA A 15 13.47 -13.64 3.20
N SER A 16 13.94 -13.32 1.99
CA SER A 16 13.15 -12.69 0.93
C SER A 16 12.07 -13.59 0.34
N LEU A 17 12.21 -14.92 0.43
CA LEU A 17 11.21 -15.91 0.00
C LEU A 17 10.29 -16.31 1.14
N LEU A 18 10.80 -16.40 2.38
CA LEU A 18 9.99 -16.77 3.53
C LEU A 18 8.98 -15.69 3.91
N SER A 19 9.32 -14.40 3.76
CA SER A 19 8.38 -13.33 4.06
C SER A 19 7.11 -13.39 3.18
N PRO A 20 7.18 -13.45 1.84
CA PRO A 20 6.01 -13.67 0.99
C PRO A 20 5.24 -14.95 1.31
N LEU A 21 5.93 -16.04 1.64
CA LEU A 21 5.28 -17.29 2.02
C LEU A 21 4.40 -17.11 3.26
N PHE A 22 4.95 -16.48 4.31
CA PHE A 22 4.18 -16.20 5.52
C PHE A 22 3.05 -15.18 5.29
N VAL A 23 3.24 -14.19 4.41
CA VAL A 23 2.17 -13.28 3.98
C VAL A 23 1.01 -14.05 3.33
N VAL A 24 1.31 -15.00 2.44
CA VAL A 24 0.26 -15.83 1.81
C VAL A 24 -0.45 -16.70 2.84
N LEU A 25 0.28 -17.31 3.79
CA LEU A 25 -0.32 -18.11 4.86
C LEU A 25 -1.18 -17.25 5.79
N GLU A 26 -0.75 -16.03 6.13
CA GLU A 26 -1.53 -15.04 6.89
C GLU A 26 -2.84 -14.72 6.16
N VAL A 27 -2.79 -14.42 4.86
CA VAL A 27 -3.96 -14.11 4.03
C VAL A 27 -4.92 -15.29 3.94
N ILE A 28 -4.41 -16.52 3.82
CA ILE A 28 -5.25 -17.73 3.82
C ILE A 28 -6.02 -17.85 5.14
N MET A 29 -5.35 -17.61 6.28
CA MET A 29 -6.04 -17.63 7.59
C MET A 29 -7.09 -16.53 7.68
N GLU A 30 -6.78 -15.31 7.24
CA GLU A 30 -7.73 -14.19 7.22
C GLU A 30 -8.98 -14.48 6.38
N VAL A 31 -8.83 -15.17 5.25
CA VAL A 31 -9.96 -15.54 4.38
C VAL A 31 -10.78 -16.72 4.94
N ILE A 32 -10.15 -17.60 5.74
CA ILE A 32 -10.84 -18.71 6.40
C ILE A 32 -11.70 -18.23 7.58
N ILE A 33 -11.31 -17.17 8.28
CA ILE A 33 -12.04 -16.65 9.46
C ILE A 33 -13.51 -16.34 9.15
N PRO A 34 -13.88 -15.57 8.11
CA PRO A 34 -15.29 -15.33 7.75
C PRO A 34 -16.09 -16.60 7.45
N LEU A 35 -15.46 -17.62 6.86
CA LEU A 35 -16.11 -18.91 6.60
C LEU A 35 -16.42 -19.69 7.88
N LEU A 36 -15.49 -19.65 8.84
CA LEU A 36 -15.72 -20.25 10.14
C LEU A 36 -16.80 -19.50 10.93
N MET A 37 -16.86 -18.16 10.75
CA MET A 37 -17.95 -17.34 11.30
C MET A 37 -19.30 -17.72 10.69
N ALA A 38 -19.36 -17.98 9.38
CA ALA A 38 -20.57 -18.49 8.74
C ALA A 38 -21.04 -19.79 9.38
N LYS A 39 -20.14 -20.77 9.53
CA LYS A 39 -20.46 -22.04 10.21
C LYS A 39 -20.88 -21.88 11.66
N LEU A 40 -20.30 -20.92 12.38
CA LEU A 40 -20.69 -20.63 13.76
C LEU A 40 -22.12 -20.08 13.82
N ILE A 41 -22.51 -19.27 12.84
CA ILE A 41 -23.90 -18.74 12.77
C ILE A 41 -24.87 -19.86 12.40
N ASP A 42 -24.61 -20.57 11.32
CA ASP A 42 -25.52 -21.56 10.76
C ASP A 42 -25.69 -22.80 11.69
N ASP A 43 -24.56 -23.43 12.06
CA ASP A 43 -24.59 -24.67 12.88
C ASP A 43 -24.75 -24.39 14.37
N GLY A 44 -24.27 -23.22 14.83
CA GLY A 44 -24.26 -22.85 16.24
C GLY A 44 -25.49 -22.08 16.65
N ILE A 45 -25.73 -20.92 16.04
CA ILE A 45 -26.81 -20.01 16.45
C ILE A 45 -28.15 -20.51 15.89
N ASP A 46 -28.25 -20.66 14.57
CA ASP A 46 -29.49 -21.09 13.91
C ASP A 46 -29.83 -22.56 14.25
N GLY A 47 -28.79 -23.42 14.39
CA GLY A 47 -28.92 -24.78 14.85
C GLY A 47 -29.13 -24.95 16.37
N ALA A 48 -29.10 -23.87 17.16
CA ALA A 48 -29.20 -23.86 18.62
C ALA A 48 -28.25 -24.87 19.31
N ASN A 49 -27.09 -25.12 18.75
CA ASN A 49 -26.12 -26.13 19.19
C ASN A 49 -24.92 -25.52 19.93
N GLN A 50 -24.99 -25.49 21.26
CA GLN A 50 -23.91 -24.92 22.10
C GLN A 50 -22.57 -25.63 21.93
N ALA A 51 -22.55 -26.94 21.67
CA ALA A 51 -21.31 -27.68 21.42
C ALA A 51 -20.65 -27.27 20.09
N ALA A 52 -21.44 -26.99 19.05
CA ALA A 52 -20.95 -26.46 17.79
C ALA A 52 -20.33 -25.07 17.96
N ILE A 53 -20.97 -24.19 18.78
CA ILE A 53 -20.44 -22.85 19.09
C ILE A 53 -19.06 -22.95 19.76
N LEU A 54 -18.91 -23.77 20.80
CA LEU A 54 -17.66 -23.94 21.51
C LEU A 54 -16.55 -24.52 20.61
N LYS A 55 -16.89 -25.53 19.80
CA LYS A 55 -15.94 -26.15 18.86
C LYS A 55 -15.47 -25.17 17.80
N THR A 56 -16.41 -24.52 17.11
CA THR A 56 -16.08 -23.57 16.02
C THR A 56 -15.40 -22.32 16.57
N GLY A 57 -15.83 -21.82 17.74
CA GLY A 57 -15.18 -20.71 18.44
C GLY A 57 -13.74 -21.04 18.84
N GLY A 58 -13.48 -22.27 19.30
CA GLY A 58 -12.12 -22.75 19.58
C GLY A 58 -11.24 -22.80 18.33
N ILE A 59 -11.79 -23.28 17.20
CA ILE A 59 -11.06 -23.29 15.92
C ILE A 59 -10.78 -21.86 15.45
N LEU A 60 -11.74 -20.94 15.55
CA LEU A 60 -11.56 -19.52 15.24
C LEU A 60 -10.43 -18.90 16.07
N ALA A 61 -10.38 -19.14 17.37
CA ALA A 61 -9.33 -18.66 18.25
C ALA A 61 -7.94 -19.16 17.79
N VAL A 62 -7.85 -20.44 17.43
CA VAL A 62 -6.60 -21.01 16.87
C VAL A 62 -6.23 -20.36 15.54
N CYS A 63 -7.18 -20.16 14.63
CA CYS A 63 -6.93 -19.48 13.36
C CYS A 63 -6.44 -18.03 13.55
N CYS A 64 -7.02 -17.29 14.50
CA CYS A 64 -6.57 -15.94 14.85
C CYS A 64 -5.12 -15.93 15.39
N ILE A 65 -4.78 -16.87 16.26
CA ILE A 65 -3.43 -17.01 16.80
C ILE A 65 -2.44 -17.38 15.69
N LEU A 66 -2.80 -18.29 14.79
CA LEU A 66 -1.97 -18.66 13.65
C LEU A 66 -1.77 -17.50 12.69
N SER A 67 -2.83 -16.72 12.38
CA SER A 67 -2.74 -15.52 11.55
C SER A 67 -1.77 -14.50 12.17
N LEU A 68 -1.88 -14.26 13.47
CA LEU A 68 -0.97 -13.39 14.22
C LEU A 68 0.49 -13.89 14.11
N LEU A 69 0.73 -15.18 14.32
CA LEU A 69 2.07 -15.77 14.23
C LEU A 69 2.65 -15.62 12.82
N PHE A 70 1.86 -15.90 11.78
CA PHE A 70 2.30 -15.72 10.39
C PHE A 70 2.59 -14.26 10.06
N GLY A 71 1.78 -13.32 10.56
CA GLY A 71 2.02 -11.88 10.40
C GLY A 71 3.31 -11.42 11.07
N ILE A 72 3.61 -11.89 12.29
CA ILE A 72 4.86 -11.62 13.00
C ILE A 72 6.06 -12.18 12.22
N LEU A 73 5.98 -13.44 11.77
CA LEU A 73 7.04 -14.09 11.01
C LEU A 73 7.26 -13.39 9.66
N ALA A 74 6.18 -13.03 8.95
CA ALA A 74 6.26 -12.26 7.72
C ALA A 74 7.00 -10.93 7.92
N GLY A 75 6.65 -10.19 8.98
CA GLY A 75 7.30 -8.94 9.35
C GLY A 75 8.77 -9.11 9.73
N HIS A 76 9.08 -10.13 10.51
CA HIS A 76 10.46 -10.44 10.91
C HIS A 76 11.35 -10.74 9.70
N PHE A 77 10.89 -11.63 8.81
CA PHE A 77 11.66 -11.98 7.62
C PHE A 77 11.73 -10.83 6.61
N ALA A 78 10.69 -10.00 6.48
CA ALA A 78 10.74 -8.79 5.66
C ALA A 78 11.79 -7.79 6.17
N ALA A 79 11.83 -7.54 7.48
CA ALA A 79 12.81 -6.68 8.11
C ALA A 79 14.23 -7.21 7.92
N LYS A 80 14.45 -8.51 8.14
CA LYS A 80 15.75 -9.17 7.95
C LYS A 80 16.20 -9.11 6.49
N ALA A 81 15.28 -9.34 5.54
CA ALA A 81 15.57 -9.28 4.10
C ALA A 81 15.93 -7.86 3.66
N SER A 82 15.12 -6.85 4.07
CA SER A 82 15.34 -5.45 3.67
C SER A 82 16.59 -4.84 4.30
N ALA A 83 16.85 -5.10 5.58
CA ALA A 83 18.08 -4.66 6.25
C ALA A 83 19.33 -5.32 5.65
N GLY A 84 19.24 -6.62 5.34
CA GLY A 84 20.31 -7.35 4.66
C GLY A 84 20.60 -6.86 3.25
N PHE A 85 19.55 -6.56 2.49
CA PHE A 85 19.65 -5.93 1.18
C PHE A 85 20.35 -4.56 1.25
N ALA A 86 19.92 -3.70 2.18
CA ALA A 86 20.54 -2.39 2.40
C ALA A 86 22.01 -2.49 2.84
N LYS A 87 22.34 -3.46 3.72
CA LYS A 87 23.72 -3.75 4.13
C LYS A 87 24.59 -4.07 2.91
N ASN A 88 24.14 -4.94 2.03
CA ASN A 88 24.89 -5.33 0.84
C ASN A 88 25.06 -4.15 -0.13
N ILE A 89 24.03 -3.33 -0.32
CA ILE A 89 24.13 -2.12 -1.17
C ILE A 89 25.13 -1.13 -0.56
N ARG A 90 25.07 -0.86 0.75
CA ARG A 90 26.02 0.05 1.41
C ARG A 90 27.45 -0.45 1.26
N HIS A 91 27.67 -1.74 1.43
CA HIS A 91 28.99 -2.36 1.23
C HIS A 91 29.48 -2.16 -0.21
N ASP A 92 28.64 -2.46 -1.20
CA ASP A 92 29.03 -2.35 -2.61
C ASP A 92 29.30 -0.89 -3.01
N LEU A 93 28.42 0.04 -2.58
CA LEU A 93 28.60 1.47 -2.82
C LEU A 93 29.88 2.01 -2.17
N PHE A 94 30.14 1.61 -0.91
CA PHE A 94 31.35 2.03 -0.22
C PHE A 94 32.61 1.52 -0.92
N HIS A 95 32.60 0.26 -1.36
CA HIS A 95 33.71 -0.32 -2.13
C HIS A 95 33.96 0.42 -3.44
N VAL A 96 32.90 0.81 -4.16
CA VAL A 96 33.00 1.62 -5.39
C VAL A 96 33.57 2.99 -5.09
N VAL A 97 33.13 3.66 -4.03
CA VAL A 97 33.64 4.98 -3.62
C VAL A 97 35.13 4.92 -3.26
N GLN A 98 35.58 3.86 -2.58
CA GLN A 98 37.00 3.66 -2.26
C GLN A 98 37.88 3.45 -3.52
N GLY A 99 37.28 2.94 -4.60
CA GLY A 99 37.94 2.76 -5.88
C GLY A 99 37.91 4.03 -6.79
N PHE A 100 37.34 5.15 -6.34
CA PHE A 100 37.31 6.38 -7.13
C PHE A 100 38.70 7.00 -7.30
N SER A 101 38.99 7.44 -8.51
CA SER A 101 40.13 8.31 -8.77
C SER A 101 39.90 9.72 -8.22
N PHE A 102 40.94 10.51 -8.01
CA PHE A 102 40.83 11.92 -7.59
C PHE A 102 39.90 12.72 -8.52
N PHE A 103 39.95 12.49 -9.82
CA PHE A 103 39.05 13.10 -10.80
C PHE A 103 37.56 12.77 -10.54
N ASN A 104 37.27 11.56 -10.13
CA ASN A 104 35.90 11.16 -9.79
C ASN A 104 35.42 11.78 -8.47
N ILE A 105 36.32 11.92 -7.48
CA ILE A 105 36.02 12.56 -6.19
C ILE A 105 35.70 14.05 -6.38
N ASP A 106 36.45 14.74 -7.22
CA ASP A 106 36.24 16.17 -7.53
C ASP A 106 34.91 16.40 -8.27
N ARG A 107 34.46 15.42 -9.06
CA ARG A 107 33.18 15.47 -9.78
C ARG A 107 31.95 15.28 -8.87
N PHE A 108 32.10 14.54 -7.79
CA PHE A 108 31.00 14.27 -6.83
C PHE A 108 31.28 15.01 -5.53
N SER A 109 30.35 15.84 -5.06
CA SER A 109 30.49 16.43 -3.73
C SER A 109 30.44 15.37 -2.63
N ALA A 110 31.24 15.52 -1.59
CA ALA A 110 31.26 14.61 -0.43
C ALA A 110 29.86 14.47 0.20
N SER A 111 29.11 15.57 0.30
CA SER A 111 27.73 15.55 0.83
C SER A 111 26.79 14.69 -0.02
N SER A 112 26.93 14.71 -1.36
CA SER A 112 26.14 13.88 -2.27
C SER A 112 26.45 12.39 -2.07
N LEU A 113 27.72 12.02 -1.88
CA LEU A 113 28.11 10.64 -1.62
C LEU A 113 27.58 10.14 -0.28
N VAL A 114 27.62 10.96 0.76
CA VAL A 114 27.05 10.65 2.08
C VAL A 114 25.54 10.43 1.96
N THR A 115 24.81 11.31 1.29
CA THR A 115 23.36 11.18 1.09
C THR A 115 23.01 9.87 0.37
N ARG A 116 23.78 9.48 -0.64
CA ARG A 116 23.57 8.20 -1.35
C ARG A 116 23.80 6.98 -0.46
N LEU A 117 24.84 7.00 0.38
CA LEU A 117 25.16 5.90 1.30
C LEU A 117 24.18 5.78 2.48
N THR A 118 23.53 6.88 2.83
CA THR A 118 22.59 6.94 3.98
C THR A 118 21.14 6.96 3.51
N THR A 119 20.65 8.12 3.07
CA THR A 119 19.24 8.37 2.79
C THR A 119 18.72 7.55 1.60
N ASP A 120 19.45 7.53 0.47
CA ASP A 120 19.01 6.81 -0.72
C ASP A 120 18.96 5.30 -0.48
N VAL A 121 19.94 4.74 0.22
CA VAL A 121 19.94 3.32 0.57
C VAL A 121 18.82 3.00 1.56
N THR A 122 18.51 3.90 2.49
CA THR A 122 17.38 3.71 3.43
C THR A 122 16.05 3.76 2.67
N ASN A 123 15.89 4.64 1.70
CA ASN A 123 14.72 4.68 0.84
C ASN A 123 14.56 3.39 0.01
N LEU A 124 15.66 2.86 -0.53
CA LEU A 124 15.67 1.55 -1.21
C LEU A 124 15.32 0.41 -0.27
N GLN A 125 15.80 0.42 0.98
CA GLN A 125 15.45 -0.54 2.01
C GLN A 125 13.95 -0.55 2.26
N ASN A 126 13.35 0.62 2.47
CA ASN A 126 11.92 0.77 2.73
C ASN A 126 11.08 0.33 1.53
N ALA A 127 11.48 0.72 0.32
CA ALA A 127 10.82 0.30 -0.91
C ALA A 127 10.87 -1.22 -1.08
N TYR A 128 12.02 -1.85 -0.82
CA TYR A 128 12.17 -3.31 -0.87
C TYR A 128 11.29 -4.01 0.15
N GLN A 129 11.22 -3.50 1.39
CA GLN A 129 10.35 -4.02 2.44
C GLN A 129 8.87 -3.93 2.05
N MET A 130 8.44 -2.79 1.47
CA MET A 130 7.08 -2.62 0.97
C MET A 130 6.75 -3.62 -0.15
N ILE A 131 7.67 -3.84 -1.09
CA ILE A 131 7.47 -4.80 -2.18
C ILE A 131 7.30 -6.22 -1.63
N VAL A 132 8.19 -6.66 -0.73
CA VAL A 132 8.21 -8.04 -0.23
C VAL A 132 7.00 -8.35 0.67
N ARG A 133 6.47 -7.35 1.37
CA ARG A 133 5.36 -7.53 2.34
C ARG A 133 4.02 -7.05 1.79
N VAL A 134 3.94 -5.79 1.36
CA VAL A 134 2.65 -5.13 1.04
C VAL A 134 2.20 -5.42 -0.39
N ALA A 135 3.13 -5.33 -1.37
CA ALA A 135 2.76 -5.50 -2.77
C ALA A 135 2.32 -6.93 -3.11
N LEU A 136 2.74 -7.93 -2.33
CA LEU A 136 2.29 -9.32 -2.50
C LEU A 136 1.00 -9.64 -1.73
N ARG A 137 0.77 -8.96 -0.59
CA ARG A 137 -0.43 -9.17 0.23
C ARG A 137 -1.71 -8.79 -0.53
N SER A 138 -1.72 -7.63 -1.18
CA SER A 138 -2.93 -7.11 -1.83
C SER A 138 -3.44 -7.99 -2.99
N PRO A 139 -2.61 -8.44 -3.95
CA PRO A 139 -3.06 -9.39 -4.97
C PRO A 139 -3.46 -10.74 -4.40
N ALA A 140 -2.72 -11.25 -3.38
CA ALA A 140 -3.06 -12.51 -2.74
C ALA A 140 -4.45 -12.42 -2.07
N MET A 141 -4.69 -11.36 -1.29
CA MET A 141 -5.99 -11.13 -0.65
C MET A 141 -7.13 -11.07 -1.68
N LEU A 142 -6.93 -10.33 -2.77
CA LEU A 142 -7.94 -10.22 -3.83
C LEU A 142 -8.25 -11.58 -4.49
N ILE A 143 -7.20 -12.36 -4.81
CA ILE A 143 -7.36 -13.68 -5.46
C ILE A 143 -8.07 -14.65 -4.52
N PHE A 144 -7.61 -14.78 -3.28
CA PHE A 144 -8.19 -15.73 -2.32
C PHE A 144 -9.61 -15.33 -1.92
N SER A 145 -9.89 -14.04 -1.66
CA SER A 145 -11.25 -13.59 -1.34
C SER A 145 -12.20 -13.80 -2.49
N LEU A 146 -11.79 -13.49 -3.74
CA LEU A 146 -12.63 -13.72 -4.91
C LEU A 146 -12.87 -15.21 -5.16
N ALA A 147 -11.84 -16.05 -5.02
CA ALA A 147 -11.97 -17.50 -5.15
C ALA A 147 -12.97 -18.08 -4.12
N MET A 148 -12.92 -17.58 -2.88
CA MET A 148 -13.85 -18.00 -1.85
C MET A 148 -15.27 -17.47 -2.08
N ALA A 149 -15.43 -16.23 -2.51
CA ALA A 149 -16.72 -15.69 -2.90
C ALA A 149 -17.38 -16.53 -4.00
N ILE A 150 -16.62 -16.89 -5.04
CA ILE A 150 -17.10 -17.78 -6.14
C ILE A 150 -17.51 -19.15 -5.59
N ARG A 151 -16.80 -19.68 -4.59
CA ARG A 151 -17.09 -20.97 -4.00
C ARG A 151 -18.38 -20.96 -3.15
N ILE A 152 -18.64 -19.85 -2.45
CA ILE A 152 -19.87 -19.69 -1.63
C ILE A 152 -21.08 -19.51 -2.56
N SER A 153 -21.06 -18.51 -3.42
CA SER A 153 -22.15 -18.25 -4.36
C SER A 153 -21.63 -17.63 -5.67
N PRO A 154 -21.53 -18.43 -6.76
CA PRO A 154 -21.12 -17.91 -8.07
C PRO A 154 -22.01 -16.75 -8.55
N LYS A 155 -23.31 -16.81 -8.26
CA LYS A 155 -24.28 -15.78 -8.66
C LYS A 155 -24.00 -14.44 -8.00
N LEU A 156 -23.70 -14.41 -6.71
CA LEU A 156 -23.41 -13.18 -5.96
C LEU A 156 -21.99 -12.67 -6.24
N SER A 157 -21.07 -13.56 -6.57
CA SER A 157 -19.68 -13.17 -6.89
C SER A 157 -19.57 -12.32 -8.15
N ILE A 158 -20.55 -12.35 -9.05
CA ILE A 158 -20.62 -11.47 -10.20
C ILE A 158 -20.63 -9.99 -9.78
N ILE A 159 -21.20 -9.67 -8.63
CA ILE A 159 -21.22 -8.31 -8.09
C ILE A 159 -19.78 -7.82 -7.85
N PHE A 160 -18.93 -8.64 -7.25
CA PHE A 160 -17.52 -8.32 -7.04
C PHE A 160 -16.74 -8.26 -8.36
N LEU A 161 -17.02 -9.19 -9.27
CA LEU A 161 -16.35 -9.24 -10.58
C LEU A 161 -16.63 -7.98 -11.43
N ILE A 162 -17.79 -7.36 -11.26
CA ILE A 162 -18.14 -6.09 -11.91
C ILE A 162 -17.57 -4.90 -11.10
N ALA A 163 -17.64 -4.96 -9.77
CA ALA A 163 -17.20 -3.86 -8.91
C ALA A 163 -15.69 -3.61 -9.00
N ILE A 164 -14.86 -4.68 -9.07
CA ILE A 164 -13.39 -4.58 -9.13
C ILE A 164 -12.92 -3.75 -10.34
N PRO A 165 -13.31 -4.04 -11.60
CA PRO A 165 -12.87 -3.25 -12.74
C PRO A 165 -13.44 -1.82 -12.71
N ILE A 166 -14.66 -1.60 -12.22
CA ILE A 166 -15.24 -0.26 -12.09
C ILE A 166 -14.41 0.56 -11.10
N LEU A 167 -14.09 -0.02 -9.94
CA LEU A 167 -13.27 0.64 -8.92
C LEU A 167 -11.84 0.88 -9.43
N GLY A 168 -11.27 -0.10 -10.14
CA GLY A 168 -9.97 0.04 -10.79
C GLY A 168 -9.92 1.17 -11.82
N ALA A 169 -10.94 1.26 -12.66
CA ALA A 169 -11.09 2.34 -13.63
C ALA A 169 -11.26 3.70 -12.95
N PHE A 170 -12.06 3.78 -11.89
CA PHE A 170 -12.23 5.00 -11.08
C PHE A 170 -10.90 5.49 -10.50
N VAL A 171 -10.14 4.59 -9.83
CA VAL A 171 -8.84 4.93 -9.25
C VAL A 171 -7.84 5.33 -10.33
N PHE A 172 -7.80 4.59 -11.45
CA PHE A 172 -6.94 4.91 -12.59
C PHE A 172 -7.23 6.30 -13.16
N PHE A 173 -8.51 6.62 -13.38
CA PHE A 173 -8.92 7.93 -13.89
C PHE A 173 -8.56 9.05 -12.91
N LEU A 174 -8.79 8.82 -11.61
CA LEU A 174 -8.45 9.77 -10.55
C LEU A 174 -6.95 10.04 -10.53
N MET A 175 -6.11 8.99 -10.53
CA MET A 175 -4.65 9.11 -10.52
C MET A 175 -4.13 9.80 -11.78
N SER A 176 -4.66 9.45 -12.96
CA SER A 176 -4.30 10.09 -14.23
C SER A 176 -4.64 11.60 -14.25
N SER A 177 -5.70 11.99 -13.55
CA SER A 177 -6.11 13.39 -13.42
C SER A 177 -5.25 14.20 -12.45
N VAL A 178 -4.72 13.55 -11.41
CA VAL A 178 -3.96 14.19 -10.31
C VAL A 178 -2.46 14.23 -10.61
N HIS A 179 -1.92 13.18 -11.23
CA HIS A 179 -0.49 13.05 -11.55
C HIS A 179 0.12 14.28 -12.23
N PRO A 180 -0.45 14.86 -13.31
CA PRO A 180 0.12 16.02 -13.99
C PRO A 180 0.10 17.30 -13.14
N ILE A 181 -0.78 17.36 -12.12
CA ILE A 181 -0.80 18.48 -11.17
C ILE A 181 0.39 18.36 -10.22
N PHE A 182 0.63 17.17 -9.66
CA PHE A 182 1.80 16.95 -8.80
C PHE A 182 3.12 17.17 -9.53
N GLU A 183 3.25 16.76 -10.79
CA GLU A 183 4.45 17.10 -11.59
C GLU A 183 4.69 18.62 -11.67
N ARG A 184 3.62 19.40 -11.86
CA ARG A 184 3.75 20.88 -11.87
C ARG A 184 4.14 21.41 -10.50
N VAL A 185 3.58 20.87 -9.44
CA VAL A 185 3.93 21.22 -8.07
C VAL A 185 5.41 20.99 -7.83
N PHE A 186 5.94 19.80 -8.15
CA PHE A 186 7.36 19.48 -7.97
C PHE A 186 8.27 20.41 -8.79
N ARG A 187 7.95 20.68 -10.05
CA ARG A 187 8.69 21.66 -10.87
C ARG A 187 8.63 23.08 -10.30
N THR A 188 7.56 23.43 -9.60
CA THR A 188 7.44 24.75 -8.96
C THR A 188 8.23 24.79 -7.64
N TYR A 189 8.34 23.65 -6.93
CA TYR A 189 9.27 23.52 -5.79
C TYR A 189 10.73 23.68 -6.19
N ASP A 190 11.14 23.12 -7.32
CA ASP A 190 12.51 23.32 -7.84
C ASP A 190 12.79 24.81 -8.08
N LYS A 191 11.81 25.55 -8.64
CA LYS A 191 11.91 26.99 -8.82
C LYS A 191 12.00 27.74 -7.49
N LEU A 192 11.20 27.32 -6.49
CA LEU A 192 11.22 27.90 -5.14
C LEU A 192 12.60 27.71 -4.51
N ASN A 193 13.15 26.51 -4.57
CA ASN A 193 14.47 26.19 -4.04
C ASN A 193 15.57 27.04 -4.69
N ASN A 194 15.51 27.20 -6.02
CA ASN A 194 16.45 28.08 -6.72
C ASN A 194 16.37 29.53 -6.26
N VAL A 195 15.14 30.08 -6.10
CA VAL A 195 14.95 31.44 -5.60
C VAL A 195 15.46 31.59 -4.17
N VAL A 196 15.23 30.62 -3.30
CA VAL A 196 15.76 30.62 -1.94
C VAL A 196 17.29 30.60 -1.95
N GLN A 197 17.92 29.73 -2.76
CA GLN A 197 19.37 29.66 -2.88
C GLN A 197 19.95 30.97 -3.43
N GLU A 198 19.34 31.54 -4.47
CA GLU A 198 19.73 32.84 -5.05
C GLU A 198 19.67 33.94 -3.98
N ASN A 199 18.58 34.01 -3.22
CA ASN A 199 18.41 35.01 -2.14
C ASN A 199 19.43 34.84 -1.00
N VAL A 200 19.68 33.59 -0.57
CA VAL A 200 20.67 33.32 0.50
C VAL A 200 22.07 33.73 0.07
N HIS A 201 22.46 33.42 -1.19
CA HIS A 201 23.77 33.83 -1.72
C HIS A 201 23.86 35.35 -1.97
N GLY A 202 22.76 35.94 -2.48
CA GLY A 202 22.69 37.36 -2.87
C GLY A 202 22.17 38.30 -1.79
N VAL A 203 21.96 37.87 -0.54
CA VAL A 203 21.32 38.65 0.51
C VAL A 203 21.98 40.02 0.77
N ARG A 204 23.30 40.09 0.67
CA ARG A 204 24.05 41.36 0.83
C ARG A 204 23.73 42.36 -0.29
N VAL A 205 23.57 41.87 -1.52
CA VAL A 205 23.20 42.69 -2.68
C VAL A 205 21.78 43.18 -2.56
N VAL A 206 20.82 42.30 -2.19
CA VAL A 206 19.42 42.63 -1.98
C VAL A 206 19.31 43.74 -0.95
N LYS A 207 20.05 43.65 0.19
CA LYS A 207 20.08 44.66 1.25
C LYS A 207 20.76 45.96 0.82
N ALA A 208 21.87 45.88 0.08
CA ALA A 208 22.57 47.07 -0.41
C ALA A 208 21.71 47.93 -1.35
N PHE A 209 20.83 47.28 -2.13
CA PHE A 209 19.94 47.95 -3.08
C PHE A 209 18.48 48.15 -2.52
N VAL A 210 18.22 47.82 -1.26
CA VAL A 210 16.89 47.93 -0.61
C VAL A 210 15.79 47.27 -1.48
N ARG A 211 16.03 46.01 -1.92
CA ARG A 211 15.10 45.26 -2.79
C ARG A 211 14.39 44.11 -2.09
N GLU A 212 14.31 44.13 -0.76
CA GLU A 212 13.66 43.08 0.03
C GLU A 212 12.21 42.84 -0.39
N ASP A 213 11.42 43.90 -0.57
CA ASP A 213 10.00 43.79 -0.95
C ASP A 213 9.81 43.12 -2.32
N HIS A 214 10.74 43.34 -3.26
CA HIS A 214 10.73 42.69 -4.57
C HIS A 214 10.94 41.19 -4.42
N GLU A 215 11.91 40.76 -3.63
CA GLU A 215 12.22 39.33 -3.42
C GLU A 215 11.12 38.63 -2.62
N VAL A 216 10.54 39.28 -1.60
CA VAL A 216 9.37 38.79 -0.87
C VAL A 216 8.18 38.60 -1.82
N SER A 217 7.92 39.56 -2.72
CA SER A 217 6.83 39.44 -3.70
C SER A 217 7.08 38.29 -4.70
N LYS A 218 8.34 38.12 -5.17
CA LYS A 218 8.75 37.02 -6.06
C LYS A 218 8.52 35.68 -5.39
N PHE A 219 8.94 35.51 -4.14
CA PHE A 219 8.73 34.31 -3.34
C PHE A 219 7.24 34.03 -3.12
N ALA A 220 6.48 35.05 -2.70
CA ALA A 220 5.05 34.94 -2.44
C ALA A 220 4.26 34.47 -3.67
N LYS A 221 4.59 34.96 -4.86
CA LYS A 221 3.95 34.52 -6.14
C LYS A 221 4.20 33.03 -6.41
N ILE A 222 5.40 32.54 -6.16
CA ILE A 222 5.74 31.12 -6.36
C ILE A 222 5.02 30.26 -5.30
N SER A 223 5.04 30.68 -4.05
CA SER A 223 4.35 30.03 -2.94
C SER A 223 2.84 29.94 -3.19
N GLN A 224 2.22 31.04 -3.65
CA GLN A 224 0.81 31.09 -4.00
C GLN A 224 0.46 30.12 -5.13
N LYS A 225 1.35 29.94 -6.11
CA LYS A 225 1.16 28.98 -7.20
C LYS A 225 1.22 27.55 -6.69
N ILE A 226 2.17 27.22 -5.81
CA ILE A 226 2.26 25.92 -5.15
C ILE A 226 0.96 25.64 -4.38
N TYR A 227 0.50 26.60 -3.57
CA TYR A 227 -0.74 26.49 -2.83
C TYR A 227 -1.93 26.20 -3.75
N ALA A 228 -2.10 26.97 -4.81
CA ALA A 228 -3.21 26.78 -5.74
C ALA A 228 -3.21 25.43 -6.45
N ASP A 229 -2.04 24.96 -6.88
CA ASP A 229 -1.89 23.64 -7.51
C ASP A 229 -2.09 22.50 -6.49
N PHE A 230 -1.61 22.65 -5.23
CA PHE A 230 -1.88 21.70 -4.16
C PHE A 230 -3.37 21.60 -3.84
N CYS A 231 -4.06 22.73 -3.67
CA CYS A 231 -5.50 22.74 -3.42
C CYS A 231 -6.29 22.05 -4.55
N LYS A 232 -5.85 22.20 -5.81
CA LYS A 232 -6.45 21.48 -6.94
C LYS A 232 -6.18 19.99 -6.91
N ALA A 233 -4.97 19.57 -6.55
CA ALA A 233 -4.62 18.17 -6.43
C ALA A 233 -5.38 17.49 -5.29
N GLU A 234 -5.33 18.08 -4.09
CA GLU A 234 -6.03 17.57 -2.90
C GLU A 234 -7.54 17.58 -3.06
N GLY A 235 -8.10 18.64 -3.69
CA GLY A 235 -9.53 18.69 -4.01
C GLY A 235 -9.99 17.57 -4.93
N ARG A 236 -9.13 17.09 -5.85
CA ARG A 236 -9.44 15.89 -6.66
C ARG A 236 -9.24 14.61 -5.86
N LEU A 237 -8.16 14.51 -5.08
CA LEU A 237 -7.89 13.35 -4.24
C LEU A 237 -8.95 13.14 -3.17
N SER A 238 -9.58 14.19 -2.69
CA SER A 238 -10.66 14.10 -1.69
C SER A 238 -11.86 13.26 -2.15
N PHE A 239 -12.06 13.13 -3.47
CA PHE A 239 -13.08 12.22 -4.02
C PHE A 239 -12.74 10.74 -3.90
N SER A 240 -11.48 10.38 -3.60
CA SER A 240 -11.07 8.98 -3.56
C SER A 240 -11.76 8.21 -2.43
N MET A 241 -11.78 8.75 -1.22
CA MET A 241 -12.43 8.12 -0.07
C MET A 241 -13.95 7.97 -0.23
N PRO A 242 -14.71 9.04 -0.55
CA PRO A 242 -16.15 8.91 -0.81
C PRO A 242 -16.47 7.96 -1.96
N GLY A 243 -15.69 7.99 -3.05
CA GLY A 243 -15.88 7.10 -4.19
C GLY A 243 -15.68 5.62 -3.82
N MET A 244 -14.65 5.31 -3.04
CA MET A 244 -14.44 3.96 -2.50
C MET A 244 -15.57 3.54 -1.57
N GLN A 245 -16.03 4.43 -0.67
CA GLN A 245 -17.15 4.14 0.23
C GLN A 245 -18.46 3.86 -0.52
N VAL A 246 -18.78 4.66 -1.53
CA VAL A 246 -19.95 4.42 -2.37
C VAL A 246 -19.86 3.04 -3.04
N ALA A 247 -18.70 2.65 -3.57
CA ALA A 247 -18.53 1.34 -4.17
C ALA A 247 -18.74 0.20 -3.15
N VAL A 248 -18.14 0.31 -1.95
CA VAL A 248 -18.29 -0.70 -0.88
C VAL A 248 -19.75 -0.81 -0.42
N TYR A 249 -20.39 0.31 -0.11
CA TYR A 249 -21.80 0.29 0.34
C TYR A 249 -22.75 -0.15 -0.77
N SER A 250 -22.49 0.17 -2.03
CA SER A 250 -23.26 -0.36 -3.16
C SER A 250 -23.14 -1.87 -3.27
N CYS A 251 -21.93 -2.42 -3.12
CA CYS A 251 -21.74 -3.87 -3.07
C CYS A 251 -22.48 -4.51 -1.88
N MET A 252 -22.37 -3.91 -0.69
CA MET A 252 -23.11 -4.40 0.50
C MET A 252 -24.63 -4.39 0.30
N LEU A 253 -25.18 -3.32 -0.27
CA LEU A 253 -26.62 -3.22 -0.58
C LEU A 253 -27.06 -4.28 -1.58
N LEU A 254 -26.30 -4.45 -2.67
CA LEU A 254 -26.61 -5.45 -3.68
C LEU A 254 -26.50 -6.88 -3.13
N LEU A 255 -25.45 -7.18 -2.34
CA LEU A 255 -25.30 -8.47 -1.68
C LEU A 255 -26.44 -8.74 -0.70
N SER A 256 -26.80 -7.77 0.13
CA SER A 256 -27.94 -7.90 1.06
C SER A 256 -29.25 -8.14 0.32
N TRP A 257 -29.53 -7.36 -0.72
CA TRP A 257 -30.76 -7.45 -1.48
C TRP A 257 -30.90 -8.79 -2.23
N PHE A 258 -29.90 -9.13 -3.04
CA PHE A 258 -29.92 -10.35 -3.83
C PHE A 258 -29.72 -11.58 -2.95
N GLY A 259 -28.87 -11.51 -1.92
CA GLY A 259 -28.64 -12.58 -0.96
C GLY A 259 -29.90 -12.92 -0.17
N ALA A 260 -30.56 -11.91 0.41
CA ALA A 260 -31.83 -12.11 1.13
C ALA A 260 -32.90 -12.72 0.20
N ARG A 261 -32.98 -12.26 -1.05
CA ARG A 261 -33.92 -12.81 -2.03
C ARG A 261 -33.64 -14.29 -2.35
N ILE A 262 -32.37 -14.69 -2.44
CA ILE A 262 -31.96 -16.09 -2.65
C ILE A 262 -32.32 -16.91 -1.41
N ILE A 263 -31.99 -16.45 -0.20
CA ILE A 263 -32.25 -17.16 1.05
C ILE A 263 -33.77 -17.41 1.23
N VAL A 264 -34.59 -16.37 1.07
CA VAL A 264 -36.06 -16.48 1.20
C VAL A 264 -36.65 -17.36 0.11
N GLY A 265 -36.14 -17.24 -1.13
CA GLY A 265 -36.66 -18.03 -2.27
C GLY A 265 -36.30 -19.51 -2.22
N SER A 266 -35.12 -19.86 -1.65
CA SER A 266 -34.65 -21.24 -1.54
C SER A 266 -34.91 -21.88 -0.17
N GLY A 267 -35.45 -21.12 0.80
CA GLY A 267 -35.58 -21.59 2.18
C GLY A 267 -34.24 -21.94 2.85
N GLY A 268 -33.14 -21.26 2.42
CA GLY A 268 -31.80 -21.46 2.98
C GLY A 268 -30.98 -22.59 2.33
N SER A 269 -31.50 -23.27 1.28
CA SER A 269 -30.80 -24.39 0.66
C SER A 269 -29.68 -23.95 -0.31
N ASP A 270 -29.85 -22.81 -1.01
CA ASP A 270 -28.85 -22.30 -2.00
C ASP A 270 -27.85 -21.35 -1.36
N LEU A 271 -28.20 -20.69 -0.28
CA LEU A 271 -27.37 -19.75 0.46
C LEU A 271 -27.89 -19.66 1.90
N THR A 272 -26.99 -19.76 2.88
CA THR A 272 -27.31 -19.60 4.28
C THR A 272 -27.12 -18.17 4.77
N THR A 273 -27.67 -17.85 5.95
CA THR A 273 -27.47 -16.53 6.58
C THR A 273 -26.00 -16.28 6.93
N GLY A 274 -25.33 -17.32 7.45
CA GLY A 274 -23.90 -17.24 7.76
C GLY A 274 -23.03 -17.04 6.50
N GLU A 275 -23.33 -17.74 5.41
CA GLU A 275 -22.63 -17.57 4.12
C GLU A 275 -22.79 -16.16 3.56
N LEU A 276 -24.00 -15.58 3.64
CA LEU A 276 -24.24 -14.19 3.24
C LEU A 276 -23.39 -13.22 4.09
N MET A 277 -23.37 -13.41 5.41
CA MET A 277 -22.54 -12.61 6.31
C MET A 277 -21.04 -12.74 5.99
N SER A 278 -20.58 -13.94 5.64
CA SER A 278 -19.20 -14.18 5.20
C SER A 278 -18.85 -13.47 3.89
N LEU A 279 -19.80 -13.31 2.97
CA LEU A 279 -19.59 -12.54 1.74
C LEU A 279 -19.53 -11.02 1.96
N MET A 280 -20.12 -10.53 3.06
CA MET A 280 -20.13 -9.11 3.40
C MET A 280 -18.89 -8.65 4.17
N THR A 281 -18.14 -9.56 4.79
CA THR A 281 -16.89 -9.31 5.52
C THR A 281 -15.67 -9.50 4.66
#